data_ff9dcf753ba909335201e093e8f8f7a5
#
_entry.id   ff9dcf753ba909335201e093e8f8f7a5
#
_cell.length_a   1.000
_cell.length_b   1.000
_cell.length_c   1.000
_cell.angle_alpha   90.00
_cell.angle_beta   90.00
_cell.angle_gamma   90.00
#
_symmetry.space_group_name_H-M   'P 1'
#
loop_
_entity.id
_entity.type
_entity.pdbx_description
1 polymer ?
#
loop_
_entity_poly.entity_id
_entity_poly.type
_entity_poly.pdbx_seq_one_letter_code
_entity_poly.pdbx_strand_id
1 'polypeptide(L)'
;MKKILLSIILFFLFSSISYAGPCLTTIASASTNQLACADDDILNVTSAGSITYNDHKAVDLEDETGVQITNDGTIETEDGTNKQKAIHAQSSLNTTITNNGTINSDNNEGIYIDYAENITITNNAGATISAEAGNAIEGRNVGWCDKAGNNDNCQSSLSSSGSTAVGLILHNHGMISATQGTILLGTGGGGNPRSRGVKIYNYDGGTIKSTSGNNPIIAKYLTDSEIINYEGGTIESAGRYGILAENGSNITIDNRGTITSDRNTIYCRECSGVTFTNSGTISSTNTGTNTGTVLIDRQGDSDDAHTITNSGTIESAFGAAIQIARNTGGTTIDNTGTIKSSTAAIGAGRTKNLTINNHGTITSTGENDTGHFGIGFGNDSTSVEAGENVVLNNFGTISAINGDADGIKIGDYHANKNFDDLTINNSGTISGGDNSIVMANSNNTGLEIVTKGEGTYNGEIELNSTNTTMTLDCSISKDQKIEIHNKTNMVVTNNLCGND
;
A
#
# COMPACT_ATOMS: atom_id res chain seq x y z
N MET A 1 -14.34 73.88 51.31
CA MET A 1 -14.38 72.40 51.22
C MET A 1 -14.94 71.98 49.85
N LYS A 2 -14.03 71.68 48.93
CA LYS A 2 -14.41 71.22 47.59
C LYS A 2 -14.51 69.69 47.61
N LYS A 3 -15.67 69.15 47.26
CA LYS A 3 -15.90 67.73 47.08
C LYS A 3 -15.37 67.34 45.70
N ILE A 4 -14.35 66.49 45.67
CA ILE A 4 -13.85 65.87 44.44
C ILE A 4 -14.69 64.63 44.22
N LEU A 5 -15.49 64.65 43.11
CA LEU A 5 -16.23 63.50 42.65
C LEU A 5 -15.31 62.67 41.77
N LEU A 6 -14.89 61.50 42.27
CA LEU A 6 -14.08 60.56 41.52
C LEU A 6 -14.98 59.68 40.67
N SER A 7 -15.05 59.98 39.37
CA SER A 7 -15.78 59.11 38.40
C SER A 7 -14.86 57.94 38.06
N ILE A 8 -15.20 56.75 38.58
CA ILE A 8 -14.60 55.50 38.15
C ILE A 8 -15.30 55.10 36.84
N ILE A 9 -14.60 55.33 35.73
CA ILE A 9 -15.01 54.73 34.44
C ILE A 9 -14.55 53.26 34.46
N LEU A 10 -15.50 52.39 34.70
CA LEU A 10 -15.32 50.93 34.58
C LEU A 10 -15.28 50.57 33.09
N PHE A 11 -14.09 50.46 32.53
CA PHE A 11 -13.92 49.92 31.20
C PHE A 11 -14.18 48.38 31.28
N PHE A 12 -15.38 47.98 30.91
CA PHE A 12 -15.63 46.59 30.56
C PHE A 12 -14.94 46.31 29.24
N LEU A 13 -13.76 45.71 29.32
CA LEU A 13 -13.18 44.98 28.18
C LEU A 13 -14.10 43.78 27.91
N PHE A 14 -15.03 43.96 27.01
CA PHE A 14 -15.66 42.81 26.39
C PHE A 14 -14.59 42.15 25.50
N SER A 15 -13.84 41.22 26.08
CA SER A 15 -13.24 40.19 25.29
C SER A 15 -14.46 39.51 24.58
N SER A 16 -14.54 39.61 23.28
CA SER A 16 -15.45 38.81 22.51
C SER A 16 -15.07 37.34 22.73
N ILE A 17 -15.74 36.71 23.70
CA ILE A 17 -15.72 35.27 23.77
C ILE A 17 -16.47 34.85 22.50
N SER A 18 -15.74 34.37 21.53
CA SER A 18 -16.34 33.72 20.37
C SER A 18 -17.03 32.46 20.90
N TYR A 19 -18.32 32.54 21.11
CA TYR A 19 -19.12 31.36 21.39
C TYR A 19 -19.21 30.56 20.09
N ALA A 20 -18.73 29.32 20.12
CA ALA A 20 -19.07 28.34 19.11
C ALA A 20 -20.60 28.29 18.97
N GLY A 21 -21.10 28.39 17.76
CA GLY A 21 -22.55 28.23 17.50
C GLY A 21 -22.92 26.76 17.55
N PRO A 22 -24.16 26.39 17.87
CA PRO A 22 -24.61 25.00 17.81
C PRO A 22 -24.59 24.49 16.37
N CYS A 23 -24.20 23.23 16.19
CA CYS A 23 -24.20 22.58 14.88
C CYS A 23 -25.61 22.20 14.37
N LEU A 24 -26.63 22.20 15.20
CA LEU A 24 -28.00 21.93 14.76
C LEU A 24 -28.52 23.11 13.92
N THR A 25 -28.03 23.24 12.69
CA THR A 25 -28.31 24.42 11.88
C THR A 25 -28.10 24.16 10.39
N THR A 26 -28.69 25.04 9.58
CA THR A 26 -28.42 25.13 8.16
C THR A 26 -27.60 26.40 7.88
N ILE A 27 -26.44 26.26 7.31
CA ILE A 27 -25.55 27.35 6.89
C ILE A 27 -25.86 27.66 5.42
N ALA A 28 -26.60 28.75 5.17
CA ALA A 28 -27.01 29.17 3.83
C ALA A 28 -26.26 30.41 3.31
N SER A 29 -25.29 30.92 4.09
CA SER A 29 -24.44 32.06 3.76
C SER A 29 -23.10 31.92 4.46
N ALA A 30 -22.16 32.79 4.18
CA ALA A 30 -20.84 32.74 4.84
C ALA A 30 -20.95 32.91 6.37
N SER A 31 -20.25 32.03 7.09
CA SER A 31 -20.08 32.07 8.52
C SER A 31 -18.58 32.07 8.83
N THR A 32 -18.17 32.94 9.74
CA THR A 32 -16.77 33.03 10.23
C THR A 32 -16.64 32.55 11.67
N ASN A 33 -17.63 31.84 12.18
CA ASN A 33 -17.64 31.30 13.53
C ASN A 33 -17.30 29.81 13.51
N GLN A 34 -16.56 29.36 14.51
CA GLN A 34 -16.45 27.95 14.82
C GLN A 34 -17.83 27.38 15.16
N LEU A 35 -18.11 26.18 14.68
CA LEU A 35 -19.26 25.41 15.08
C LEU A 35 -18.83 24.28 16.00
N ALA A 36 -19.39 24.20 17.21
CA ALA A 36 -19.25 23.07 18.09
C ALA A 36 -20.54 22.25 18.05
N CYS A 37 -20.44 20.99 17.67
CA CYS A 37 -21.58 20.09 17.63
C CYS A 37 -21.86 19.49 19.00
N ALA A 38 -23.07 18.96 19.17
CA ALA A 38 -23.49 18.13 20.27
C ALA A 38 -24.00 16.78 19.75
N ASP A 39 -24.31 15.86 20.65
CA ASP A 39 -24.85 14.55 20.30
C ASP A 39 -26.07 14.68 19.37
N ASP A 40 -26.12 13.84 18.35
CA ASP A 40 -27.19 13.74 17.36
C ASP A 40 -27.44 15.04 16.53
N ASP A 41 -26.51 16.00 16.57
CA ASP A 41 -26.62 17.22 15.77
C ASP A 41 -26.58 16.94 14.26
N ILE A 42 -27.31 17.78 13.50
CA ILE A 42 -27.34 17.75 12.03
C ILE A 42 -26.90 19.11 11.50
N LEU A 43 -25.71 19.11 10.87
CA LEU A 43 -25.16 20.29 10.19
C LEU A 43 -25.38 20.18 8.67
N ASN A 44 -26.06 21.17 8.09
CA ASN A 44 -26.22 21.29 6.64
C ASN A 44 -25.57 22.58 6.15
N VAL A 45 -24.52 22.48 5.35
CA VAL A 45 -23.92 23.62 4.64
C VAL A 45 -24.46 23.59 3.21
N THR A 46 -25.29 24.55 2.86
CA THR A 46 -25.89 24.59 1.50
C THR A 46 -24.87 25.04 0.45
N SER A 47 -25.16 24.87 -0.82
CA SER A 47 -24.29 25.28 -1.92
C SER A 47 -23.91 26.79 -1.95
N ALA A 48 -24.68 27.64 -1.28
CA ALA A 48 -24.37 29.07 -1.08
C ALA A 48 -23.73 29.33 0.30
N GLY A 49 -23.63 28.31 1.17
CA GLY A 49 -23.09 28.42 2.51
C GLY A 49 -21.60 28.19 2.54
N SER A 50 -20.93 28.85 3.46
CA SER A 50 -19.54 28.52 3.82
C SER A 50 -19.30 28.67 5.31
N ILE A 51 -18.39 27.88 5.83
CA ILE A 51 -17.83 28.01 7.16
C ILE A 51 -16.33 28.22 6.98
N THR A 52 -15.87 29.43 7.25
CA THR A 52 -14.45 29.80 7.17
C THR A 52 -13.97 30.22 8.55
N TYR A 53 -13.03 29.50 9.13
CA TYR A 53 -12.53 29.79 10.47
C TYR A 53 -11.01 29.79 10.52
N ASN A 54 -10.43 30.85 11.12
CA ASN A 54 -9.00 31.15 11.00
C ASN A 54 -8.19 30.84 12.26
N ASP A 55 -8.77 30.17 13.27
CA ASP A 55 -8.04 29.98 14.53
C ASP A 55 -7.72 28.51 14.84
N HIS A 56 -8.66 27.58 14.90
CA HIS A 56 -8.36 26.19 15.25
C HIS A 56 -9.14 25.16 14.44
N LYS A 57 -10.44 25.09 14.58
CA LYS A 57 -11.33 24.07 14.02
C LYS A 57 -12.55 24.77 13.45
N ALA A 58 -12.89 24.56 12.18
CA ALA A 58 -14.11 25.16 11.63
C ALA A 58 -15.34 24.42 12.17
N VAL A 59 -15.31 23.09 12.21
CA VAL A 59 -16.35 22.24 12.82
C VAL A 59 -15.69 21.32 13.84
N ASP A 60 -16.19 21.35 15.07
CA ASP A 60 -15.68 20.55 16.19
C ASP A 60 -16.71 19.52 16.65
N LEU A 61 -16.31 18.24 16.63
CA LEU A 61 -17.10 17.07 17.02
C LEU A 61 -16.43 16.33 18.19
N GLU A 62 -15.68 17.04 19.02
CA GLU A 62 -14.95 16.41 20.13
C GLU A 62 -15.92 15.83 21.15
N ASP A 63 -15.77 14.52 21.44
CA ASP A 63 -16.55 13.73 22.41
C ASP A 63 -18.05 13.53 22.03
N GLU A 64 -18.43 13.74 20.75
CA GLU A 64 -19.82 13.71 20.32
C GLU A 64 -20.22 12.40 19.63
N THR A 65 -21.49 12.07 19.71
CA THR A 65 -22.08 10.84 19.17
C THR A 65 -23.22 11.15 18.18
N GLY A 66 -23.30 10.42 17.07
CA GLY A 66 -24.44 10.47 16.16
C GLY A 66 -24.48 11.69 15.25
N VAL A 67 -23.44 12.50 15.22
CA VAL A 67 -23.41 13.75 14.42
C VAL A 67 -23.47 13.45 12.92
N GLN A 68 -24.27 14.23 12.20
CA GLN A 68 -24.41 14.15 10.75
C GLN A 68 -24.04 15.48 10.10
N ILE A 69 -23.09 15.46 9.19
CA ILE A 69 -22.68 16.64 8.40
C ILE A 69 -22.99 16.39 6.94
N THR A 70 -23.73 17.32 6.31
CA THR A 70 -23.90 17.40 4.87
C THR A 70 -23.31 18.73 4.39
N ASN A 71 -22.28 18.67 3.57
CA ASN A 71 -21.62 19.85 3.00
C ASN A 71 -21.86 19.93 1.49
N ASP A 72 -22.77 20.79 1.06
CA ASP A 72 -22.96 21.14 -0.35
C ASP A 72 -22.18 22.42 -0.75
N GLY A 73 -21.58 23.13 0.24
CA GLY A 73 -20.84 24.38 0.08
C GLY A 73 -19.37 24.24 0.40
N THR A 74 -18.89 25.06 1.33
CA THR A 74 -17.48 25.07 1.74
C THR A 74 -17.34 25.00 3.25
N ILE A 75 -16.47 24.11 3.74
CA ILE A 75 -15.95 24.09 5.12
C ILE A 75 -14.45 24.23 5.02
N GLU A 76 -13.89 25.32 5.54
CA GLU A 76 -12.47 25.59 5.39
C GLU A 76 -11.86 26.27 6.61
N THR A 77 -10.56 26.07 6.73
CA THR A 77 -9.71 26.86 7.62
C THR A 77 -8.66 27.57 6.78
N GLU A 78 -8.60 28.90 6.93
CA GLU A 78 -7.65 29.74 6.25
C GLU A 78 -6.40 30.03 7.11
N ASP A 79 -5.45 30.71 6.51
CA ASP A 79 -4.13 31.03 6.99
C ASP A 79 -4.09 31.49 8.46
N GLY A 80 -3.63 30.65 9.36
CA GLY A 80 -3.43 30.90 10.79
C GLY A 80 -2.14 30.31 11.30
N THR A 81 -1.70 30.76 12.46
CA THR A 81 -0.45 30.29 13.11
C THR A 81 -0.64 28.97 13.87
N ASN A 82 -1.85 28.48 14.00
CA ASN A 82 -2.22 27.29 14.78
C ASN A 82 -2.53 26.09 13.89
N LYS A 83 -2.42 24.91 14.46
CA LYS A 83 -2.78 23.65 13.79
C LYS A 83 -4.29 23.60 13.52
N GLN A 84 -4.68 24.02 12.35
CA GLN A 84 -6.08 24.20 11.95
C GLN A 84 -6.62 22.93 11.31
N LYS A 85 -7.89 22.66 11.54
CA LYS A 85 -8.62 21.53 10.96
C LYS A 85 -9.96 21.99 10.45
N ALA A 86 -10.32 21.64 9.22
CA ALA A 86 -11.65 21.99 8.76
C ALA A 86 -12.71 21.23 9.56
N ILE A 87 -12.53 19.93 9.76
CA ILE A 87 -13.40 19.12 10.65
C ILE A 87 -12.51 18.36 11.66
N HIS A 88 -12.86 18.43 12.93
CA HIS A 88 -12.19 17.75 14.03
C HIS A 88 -13.14 16.77 14.72
N ALA A 89 -12.84 15.46 14.63
CA ALA A 89 -13.63 14.37 15.18
C ALA A 89 -12.78 13.54 16.16
N GLN A 90 -12.54 14.10 17.34
CA GLN A 90 -11.83 13.41 18.41
C GLN A 90 -12.83 12.73 19.34
N SER A 91 -12.59 11.48 19.71
CA SER A 91 -13.48 10.67 20.58
C SER A 91 -14.93 10.58 20.06
N SER A 92 -15.14 10.74 18.76
CA SER A 92 -16.47 10.78 18.15
C SER A 92 -16.96 9.38 17.82
N LEU A 93 -18.26 9.17 17.95
CA LEU A 93 -18.92 7.89 17.67
C LEU A 93 -20.04 8.05 16.64
N ASN A 94 -20.22 7.05 15.78
CA ASN A 94 -21.35 6.97 14.84
C ASN A 94 -21.56 8.26 14.02
N THR A 95 -20.48 8.90 13.61
CA THR A 95 -20.49 10.17 12.87
C THR A 95 -20.52 9.93 11.37
N THR A 96 -21.35 10.69 10.67
CA THR A 96 -21.45 10.64 9.22
C THR A 96 -21.11 12.01 8.61
N ILE A 97 -20.17 12.04 7.66
CA ILE A 97 -19.78 13.23 6.90
C ILE A 97 -20.03 12.96 5.43
N THR A 98 -20.97 13.71 4.85
CA THR A 98 -21.27 13.68 3.40
C THR A 98 -20.79 14.98 2.77
N ASN A 99 -19.79 14.91 1.90
CA ASN A 99 -19.25 16.04 1.18
C ASN A 99 -19.71 16.03 -0.29
N ASN A 100 -20.46 17.05 -0.68
CA ASN A 100 -20.86 17.36 -2.05
C ASN A 100 -20.18 18.65 -2.56
N GLY A 101 -19.44 19.34 -1.69
CA GLY A 101 -18.76 20.60 -1.96
C GLY A 101 -17.26 20.52 -1.68
N THR A 102 -16.75 21.45 -0.90
CA THR A 102 -15.32 21.53 -0.55
C THR A 102 -15.11 21.47 0.95
N ILE A 103 -14.19 20.61 1.38
CA ILE A 103 -13.60 20.61 2.73
C ILE A 103 -12.12 20.86 2.53
N ASN A 104 -11.58 21.97 3.06
CA ASN A 104 -10.19 22.37 2.87
C ASN A 104 -9.53 22.83 4.16
N SER A 105 -8.23 22.62 4.27
CA SER A 105 -7.39 23.25 5.28
C SER A 105 -6.10 23.74 4.65
N ASP A 106 -5.75 25.02 4.87
CA ASP A 106 -4.52 25.59 4.32
C ASP A 106 -3.28 25.10 5.08
N ASN A 107 -3.37 24.93 6.40
CA ASN A 107 -2.19 24.74 7.24
C ASN A 107 -2.09 23.38 7.94
N ASN A 108 -3.11 22.54 7.94
CA ASN A 108 -3.08 21.27 8.63
C ASN A 108 -4.05 20.25 8.00
N GLU A 109 -4.85 19.53 8.80
CA GLU A 109 -5.73 18.47 8.28
C GLU A 109 -7.08 19.03 7.76
N GLY A 110 -7.52 18.52 6.61
CA GLY A 110 -8.89 18.74 6.16
C GLY A 110 -9.89 18.09 7.14
N ILE A 111 -9.74 16.80 7.38
CA ILE A 111 -10.52 16.05 8.39
C ILE A 111 -9.55 15.33 9.32
N TYR A 112 -9.64 15.60 10.62
CA TYR A 112 -8.86 14.93 11.65
C TYR A 112 -9.76 14.05 12.52
N ILE A 113 -9.36 12.79 12.69
CA ILE A 113 -10.10 11.77 13.43
C ILE A 113 -9.13 11.15 14.44
N ASP A 114 -9.50 11.14 15.73
CA ASP A 114 -8.67 10.52 16.76
C ASP A 114 -9.53 9.83 17.82
N TYR A 115 -9.18 8.61 18.23
CA TYR A 115 -9.95 7.79 19.15
C TYR A 115 -11.45 7.71 18.80
N ALA A 116 -11.78 7.46 17.54
CA ALA A 116 -13.14 7.48 17.03
C ALA A 116 -13.56 6.14 16.42
N GLU A 117 -14.87 5.83 16.48
CA GLU A 117 -15.45 4.59 15.95
C GLU A 117 -16.70 4.86 15.11
N ASN A 118 -16.93 3.98 14.14
CA ASN A 118 -18.07 4.05 13.22
C ASN A 118 -18.17 5.41 12.51
N ILE A 119 -17.03 5.92 12.06
CA ILE A 119 -16.98 7.16 11.26
C ILE A 119 -17.20 6.78 9.80
N THR A 120 -18.17 7.41 9.16
CA THR A 120 -18.39 7.26 7.72
C THR A 120 -18.17 8.60 7.03
N ILE A 121 -17.26 8.61 6.05
CA ILE A 121 -17.00 9.77 5.20
C ILE A 121 -17.38 9.40 3.77
N THR A 122 -18.25 10.18 3.15
CA THR A 122 -18.58 10.06 1.72
C THR A 122 -18.19 11.35 1.01
N ASN A 123 -17.22 11.26 0.10
CA ASN A 123 -16.83 12.35 -0.78
C ASN A 123 -17.41 12.09 -2.17
N ASN A 124 -18.48 12.79 -2.49
CA ASN A 124 -19.27 12.55 -3.69
C ASN A 124 -18.58 13.07 -4.97
N ALA A 125 -19.07 12.66 -6.13
CA ALA A 125 -18.55 13.08 -7.42
C ALA A 125 -18.57 14.61 -7.57
N GLY A 126 -17.44 15.18 -7.97
CA GLY A 126 -17.23 16.63 -8.06
C GLY A 126 -16.85 17.32 -6.76
N ALA A 127 -16.96 16.64 -5.61
CA ALA A 127 -16.56 17.18 -4.33
C ALA A 127 -15.04 17.04 -4.08
N THR A 128 -14.52 17.88 -3.20
CA THR A 128 -13.10 17.91 -2.86
C THR A 128 -12.89 17.87 -1.35
N ILE A 129 -11.97 17.03 -0.89
CA ILE A 129 -11.37 17.09 0.45
C ILE A 129 -9.88 17.34 0.26
N SER A 130 -9.36 18.45 0.81
CA SER A 130 -7.98 18.84 0.56
C SER A 130 -7.27 19.42 1.79
N ALA A 131 -5.93 19.40 1.71
CA ALA A 131 -5.07 20.13 2.61
C ALA A 131 -3.84 20.67 1.87
N GLU A 132 -3.48 21.94 2.09
CA GLU A 132 -2.33 22.54 1.41
C GLU A 132 -1.01 22.22 2.11
N ALA A 133 -0.97 22.22 3.44
CA ALA A 133 0.24 21.98 4.22
C ALA A 133 0.17 20.77 5.17
N GLY A 134 -0.94 20.03 5.19
CA GLY A 134 -1.19 18.86 6.03
C GLY A 134 -1.67 17.65 5.26
N ASN A 135 -2.45 16.81 5.94
CA ASN A 135 -3.11 15.65 5.35
C ASN A 135 -4.57 16.00 5.04
N ALA A 136 -5.09 15.54 3.91
CA ALA A 136 -6.52 15.75 3.62
C ALA A 136 -7.39 15.03 4.67
N ILE A 137 -7.02 13.81 5.02
CA ILE A 137 -7.64 13.04 6.10
C ILE A 137 -6.53 12.44 6.97
N GLU A 138 -6.58 12.71 8.28
CA GLU A 138 -5.70 12.07 9.25
C GLU A 138 -6.52 11.30 10.28
N GLY A 139 -6.23 10.00 10.42
CA GLY A 139 -6.87 9.11 11.39
C GLY A 139 -5.84 8.54 12.37
N ARG A 140 -6.01 8.84 13.66
CA ARG A 140 -5.22 8.27 14.75
C ARG A 140 -6.11 7.41 15.61
N ASN A 141 -5.61 6.26 16.06
CA ASN A 141 -6.36 5.41 16.98
C ASN A 141 -7.83 5.13 16.56
N VAL A 142 -8.06 5.10 15.25
CA VAL A 142 -9.40 4.89 14.69
C VAL A 142 -9.81 3.43 14.91
N GLY A 143 -11.03 3.20 15.40
CA GLY A 143 -11.50 1.89 15.85
C GLY A 143 -10.97 1.49 17.23
N TRP A 144 -10.37 2.40 17.97
CA TRP A 144 -9.95 2.25 19.36
C TRP A 144 -10.54 3.38 20.18
N CYS A 145 -11.40 3.03 21.06
CA CYS A 145 -12.01 3.94 22.00
C CYS A 145 -11.37 3.79 23.38
N ASP A 146 -10.12 4.18 23.54
CA ASP A 146 -9.45 4.17 24.84
C ASP A 146 -8.60 5.43 24.97
N LYS A 147 -9.23 6.51 25.37
CA LYS A 147 -8.53 7.70 25.87
C LYS A 147 -8.14 7.39 27.31
N ALA A 148 -6.92 6.94 27.52
CA ALA A 148 -6.39 6.72 28.86
C ALA A 148 -6.54 7.99 29.71
N GLY A 149 -7.61 8.08 30.50
CA GLY A 149 -7.77 9.08 31.54
C GLY A 149 -9.07 9.86 31.59
N ASN A 150 -9.94 9.87 30.59
CA ASN A 150 -11.27 10.47 30.71
C ASN A 150 -12.30 9.66 29.93
N ASN A 151 -13.06 8.93 30.68
CA ASN A 151 -13.97 7.90 30.25
C ASN A 151 -15.37 8.42 30.05
N ASP A 152 -15.75 9.14 29.10
CA ASP A 152 -17.17 9.39 29.24
C ASP A 152 -18.07 8.83 28.13
N ASN A 153 -17.60 8.54 26.92
CA ASN A 153 -18.52 8.00 25.91
C ASN A 153 -18.03 6.79 25.10
N CYS A 154 -16.83 6.35 25.31
CA CYS A 154 -16.32 5.15 24.63
C CYS A 154 -16.67 3.90 25.42
N GLN A 155 -17.54 3.08 24.91
CA GLN A 155 -17.87 1.80 25.58
C GLN A 155 -16.64 0.90 25.62
N SER A 156 -16.18 0.59 26.84
CA SER A 156 -15.06 -0.28 27.18
C SER A 156 -15.16 -1.73 26.65
N SER A 157 -16.16 -2.03 25.83
CA SER A 157 -16.43 -3.36 25.30
C SER A 157 -15.52 -3.78 24.13
N LEU A 158 -14.70 -2.88 23.60
CA LEU A 158 -13.92 -3.12 22.39
C LEU A 158 -12.42 -3.37 22.62
N SER A 159 -11.96 -3.40 23.86
CA SER A 159 -10.56 -3.70 24.21
C SER A 159 -10.16 -5.16 24.06
N SER A 160 -11.08 -6.07 23.71
CA SER A 160 -10.78 -7.49 23.55
C SER A 160 -10.47 -7.83 22.08
N SER A 161 -9.40 -8.57 21.89
CA SER A 161 -9.05 -9.25 20.63
C SER A 161 -10.26 -10.05 20.11
N GLY A 162 -10.96 -9.54 19.12
CA GLY A 162 -12.14 -10.18 18.52
C GLY A 162 -13.30 -9.22 18.21
N SER A 163 -13.16 -7.94 18.52
CA SER A 163 -14.18 -6.94 18.16
C SER A 163 -14.19 -6.70 16.64
N THR A 164 -15.39 -6.77 16.06
CA THR A 164 -15.67 -6.40 14.65
C THR A 164 -15.90 -4.89 14.50
N ALA A 165 -15.32 -4.07 15.38
CA ALA A 165 -15.50 -2.62 15.35
C ALA A 165 -15.04 -2.04 14.02
N VAL A 166 -15.90 -1.25 13.43
CA VAL A 166 -15.59 -0.46 12.24
C VAL A 166 -14.98 0.85 12.70
N GLY A 167 -13.73 1.11 12.33
CA GLY A 167 -13.09 2.37 12.68
C GLY A 167 -13.55 3.51 11.78
N LEU A 168 -13.15 3.45 10.54
CA LEU A 168 -13.47 4.44 9.50
C LEU A 168 -13.92 3.73 8.23
N ILE A 169 -15.01 4.21 7.63
CA ILE A 169 -15.37 3.88 6.26
C ILE A 169 -15.27 5.16 5.43
N LEU A 170 -14.42 5.13 4.42
CA LEU A 170 -14.26 6.21 3.45
C LEU A 170 -14.77 5.78 2.08
N HIS A 171 -15.77 6.46 1.57
CA HIS A 171 -16.28 6.33 0.20
C HIS A 171 -15.84 7.54 -0.60
N ASN A 172 -14.96 7.35 -1.58
CA ASN A 172 -14.48 8.43 -2.44
C ASN A 172 -14.95 8.27 -3.88
N HIS A 173 -15.80 9.17 -4.35
CA HIS A 173 -16.21 9.36 -5.75
C HIS A 173 -15.69 10.68 -6.32
N GLY A 174 -15.09 11.54 -5.50
CA GLY A 174 -14.58 12.86 -5.84
C GLY A 174 -13.05 12.92 -5.77
N MET A 175 -12.53 14.08 -5.40
CA MET A 175 -11.10 14.28 -5.24
C MET A 175 -10.72 14.38 -3.76
N ILE A 176 -9.71 13.61 -3.36
CA ILE A 176 -9.01 13.77 -2.08
C ILE A 176 -7.55 14.06 -2.39
N SER A 177 -7.05 15.23 -1.97
CA SER A 177 -5.69 15.65 -2.33
C SER A 177 -4.98 16.40 -1.22
N ALA A 178 -3.67 16.20 -1.12
CA ALA A 178 -2.84 16.96 -0.21
C ALA A 178 -1.40 17.07 -0.70
N THR A 179 -0.65 18.04 -0.14
CA THR A 179 0.79 18.17 -0.39
C THR A 179 1.61 17.24 0.48
N GLN A 180 1.11 16.86 1.66
CA GLN A 180 1.72 15.83 2.51
C GLN A 180 1.07 14.45 2.25
N GLY A 181 0.91 13.60 3.25
CA GLY A 181 0.14 12.37 3.07
C GLY A 181 -1.34 12.70 2.84
N THR A 182 -1.95 12.19 1.77
CA THR A 182 -3.35 12.55 1.50
C THR A 182 -4.28 11.91 2.52
N ILE A 183 -4.12 10.61 2.76
CA ILE A 183 -4.81 9.88 3.82
C ILE A 183 -3.73 9.28 4.71
N LEU A 184 -3.64 9.75 5.93
CA LEU A 184 -2.68 9.28 6.93
C LEU A 184 -3.42 8.56 8.06
N LEU A 185 -3.17 7.27 8.22
CA LEU A 185 -3.79 6.42 9.22
C LEU A 185 -2.74 5.82 10.14
N GLY A 186 -2.96 5.90 11.45
CA GLY A 186 -2.09 5.31 12.45
C GLY A 186 -0.72 6.00 12.51
N THR A 187 -0.62 7.19 13.10
CA THR A 187 0.67 7.88 13.25
C THR A 187 1.38 7.47 14.52
N GLY A 188 2.62 7.01 14.39
CA GLY A 188 3.46 6.64 15.53
C GLY A 188 3.92 7.85 16.35
N GLY A 189 3.38 8.02 17.52
CA GLY A 189 3.94 8.81 18.60
C GLY A 189 3.96 7.94 19.84
N GLY A 190 5.13 7.52 20.30
CA GLY A 190 5.44 7.00 21.65
C GLY A 190 4.58 5.95 22.33
N GLY A 191 3.64 5.29 21.67
CA GLY A 191 2.71 4.33 22.30
C GLY A 191 1.83 3.61 21.28
N ASN A 192 2.38 3.18 20.12
CA ASN A 192 1.69 2.33 19.14
C ASN A 192 0.21 2.69 18.89
N PRO A 193 -0.12 3.86 18.35
CA PRO A 193 -1.48 4.15 17.94
C PRO A 193 -1.86 3.17 16.83
N ARG A 194 -2.76 2.26 17.14
CA ARG A 194 -3.21 1.20 16.24
C ARG A 194 -4.57 1.61 15.71
N SER A 195 -4.72 1.71 14.40
CA SER A 195 -6.06 1.82 13.80
C SER A 195 -6.51 0.46 13.30
N ARG A 196 -7.79 0.16 13.43
CA ARG A 196 -8.37 -1.11 12.97
C ARG A 196 -9.72 -0.94 12.31
N GLY A 197 -10.09 -1.92 11.49
CA GLY A 197 -11.38 -1.91 10.82
C GLY A 197 -11.55 -0.71 9.90
N VAL A 198 -10.45 -0.21 9.34
CA VAL A 198 -10.48 0.90 8.39
C VAL A 198 -10.80 0.36 7.00
N LYS A 199 -11.74 1.01 6.33
CA LYS A 199 -12.14 0.68 4.96
C LYS A 199 -12.05 1.91 4.08
N ILE A 200 -11.23 1.86 3.05
CA ILE A 200 -11.07 2.91 2.05
C ILE A 200 -11.56 2.37 0.71
N TYR A 201 -12.58 2.99 0.17
CA TYR A 201 -13.20 2.65 -1.09
C TYR A 201 -13.08 3.83 -2.06
N ASN A 202 -12.23 3.68 -3.08
CA ASN A 202 -12.06 4.68 -4.14
C ASN A 202 -12.79 4.19 -5.38
N TYR A 203 -13.91 4.82 -5.70
CA TYR A 203 -14.83 4.39 -6.75
C TYR A 203 -14.48 5.00 -8.11
N ASP A 204 -15.25 4.65 -9.15
CA ASP A 204 -15.15 5.23 -10.49
C ASP A 204 -15.23 6.76 -10.44
N GLY A 205 -14.28 7.42 -11.11
CA GLY A 205 -14.08 8.87 -11.07
C GLY A 205 -13.42 9.39 -9.80
N GLY A 206 -13.33 8.59 -8.74
CA GLY A 206 -12.65 8.97 -7.50
C GLY A 206 -11.13 9.06 -7.68
N THR A 207 -10.55 10.12 -7.13
CA THR A 207 -9.09 10.33 -7.16
C THR A 207 -8.55 10.57 -5.76
N ILE A 208 -7.53 9.83 -5.37
CA ILE A 208 -6.75 10.07 -4.15
C ILE A 208 -5.34 10.40 -4.58
N LYS A 209 -4.90 11.65 -4.34
CA LYS A 209 -3.66 12.16 -4.93
C LYS A 209 -2.80 12.92 -3.94
N SER A 210 -1.51 12.57 -3.87
CA SER A 210 -0.49 13.44 -3.26
C SER A 210 0.15 14.33 -4.33
N THR A 211 0.18 15.64 -4.09
CA THR A 211 0.66 16.63 -5.08
C THR A 211 2.13 16.99 -4.94
N SER A 212 2.79 16.60 -3.84
CA SER A 212 4.22 16.89 -3.61
C SER A 212 4.94 15.71 -2.98
N GLY A 213 5.57 14.88 -3.69
CA GLY A 213 6.60 13.95 -3.19
C GLY A 213 6.27 13.02 -2.01
N ASN A 214 5.04 13.03 -1.49
CA ASN A 214 4.58 12.19 -0.39
C ASN A 214 3.61 11.10 -0.87
N ASN A 215 3.06 10.32 0.06
CA ASN A 215 2.27 9.15 -0.26
C ASN A 215 0.77 9.49 -0.20
N PRO A 216 -0.05 9.16 -1.21
CA PRO A 216 -1.51 9.33 -1.13
C PRO A 216 -2.13 8.56 0.02
N ILE A 217 -1.70 7.33 0.29
CA ILE A 217 -2.20 6.56 1.42
C ILE A 217 -1.02 6.09 2.28
N ILE A 218 -1.04 6.46 3.56
CA ILE A 218 -0.11 6.00 4.59
C ILE A 218 -0.91 5.25 5.63
N ALA A 219 -0.68 3.94 5.71
CA ALA A 219 -1.39 3.01 6.58
C ALA A 219 -0.39 2.39 7.57
N LYS A 220 -0.18 3.06 8.72
CA LYS A 220 0.74 2.58 9.76
C LYS A 220 -0.01 1.88 10.88
N TYR A 221 0.50 0.74 11.33
CA TYR A 221 -0.09 -0.04 12.43
C TYR A 221 -1.58 -0.35 12.22
N LEU A 222 -2.00 -0.48 10.96
CA LEU A 222 -3.36 -0.87 10.62
C LEU A 222 -3.56 -2.37 10.85
N THR A 223 -4.71 -2.73 11.41
CA THR A 223 -5.12 -4.13 11.53
C THR A 223 -6.53 -4.33 10.97
N ASP A 224 -6.77 -5.52 10.41
CA ASP A 224 -8.11 -5.93 9.92
C ASP A 224 -8.74 -4.87 9.02
N SER A 225 -7.99 -4.37 8.05
CA SER A 225 -8.34 -3.19 7.26
C SER A 225 -8.32 -3.48 5.76
N GLU A 226 -9.07 -2.67 5.00
CA GLU A 226 -9.31 -2.89 3.59
C GLU A 226 -9.13 -1.59 2.78
N ILE A 227 -8.40 -1.67 1.68
CA ILE A 227 -8.20 -0.58 0.72
C ILE A 227 -8.61 -1.12 -0.65
N ILE A 228 -9.71 -0.64 -1.20
CA ILE A 228 -10.20 -1.04 -2.53
C ILE A 228 -10.19 0.16 -3.46
N ASN A 229 -9.45 0.04 -4.55
CA ASN A 229 -9.50 0.97 -5.67
C ASN A 229 -10.31 0.32 -6.80
N TYR A 230 -11.56 0.72 -6.94
CA TYR A 230 -12.47 0.16 -7.94
C TYR A 230 -12.08 0.56 -9.36
N GLU A 231 -12.64 -0.11 -10.35
CA GLU A 231 -12.50 0.25 -11.76
C GLU A 231 -12.86 1.73 -11.98
N GLY A 232 -12.03 2.45 -12.74
CA GLY A 232 -12.14 3.91 -12.93
C GLY A 232 -11.60 4.77 -11.79
N GLY A 233 -11.34 4.20 -10.61
CA GLY A 233 -10.68 4.89 -9.49
C GLY A 233 -9.18 5.07 -9.71
N THR A 234 -8.64 6.19 -9.23
CA THR A 234 -7.22 6.53 -9.37
C THR A 234 -6.57 6.84 -8.02
N ILE A 235 -5.42 6.22 -7.74
CA ILE A 235 -4.53 6.57 -6.62
C ILE A 235 -3.20 7.00 -7.21
N GLU A 236 -2.79 8.25 -6.97
CA GLU A 236 -1.62 8.85 -7.64
C GLU A 236 -0.67 9.50 -6.65
N SER A 237 0.61 9.14 -6.72
CA SER A 237 1.68 9.81 -5.98
C SER A 237 2.63 10.52 -6.93
N ALA A 238 2.89 11.80 -6.67
CA ALA A 238 3.83 12.59 -7.45
C ALA A 238 5.31 12.36 -7.07
N GLY A 239 5.63 11.55 -6.06
CA GLY A 239 7.03 11.47 -5.65
C GLY A 239 7.49 10.32 -4.77
N ARG A 240 6.62 9.53 -4.19
CA ARG A 240 7.02 8.39 -3.36
C ARG A 240 6.14 7.16 -3.61
N TYR A 241 5.49 6.66 -2.56
CA TYR A 241 4.69 5.44 -2.60
C TYR A 241 3.24 5.79 -2.95
N GLY A 242 2.56 4.94 -3.68
CA GLY A 242 1.10 5.04 -3.86
C GLY A 242 0.37 4.64 -2.58
N ILE A 243 0.70 3.48 -2.04
CA ILE A 243 0.20 2.98 -0.75
C ILE A 243 1.41 2.53 0.07
N LEU A 244 1.63 3.14 1.23
CA LEU A 244 2.57 2.70 2.24
C LEU A 244 1.82 2.00 3.37
N ALA A 245 1.97 0.70 3.48
CA ALA A 245 1.57 -0.06 4.67
C ALA A 245 2.82 -0.32 5.53
N GLU A 246 2.77 0.03 6.81
CA GLU A 246 3.90 -0.12 7.72
C GLU A 246 3.45 -0.70 9.05
N ASN A 247 4.08 -1.80 9.51
CA ASN A 247 3.78 -2.48 10.76
C ASN A 247 2.29 -2.88 10.92
N GLY A 248 1.63 -3.20 9.83
CA GLY A 248 0.22 -3.58 9.83
C GLY A 248 0.01 -5.09 9.76
N SER A 249 -1.21 -5.54 10.06
CA SER A 249 -1.59 -6.95 9.97
C SER A 249 -2.98 -7.14 9.38
N ASN A 250 -3.18 -8.24 8.65
CA ASN A 250 -4.46 -8.57 8.01
C ASN A 250 -4.99 -7.41 7.15
N ILE A 251 -4.14 -6.86 6.28
CA ILE A 251 -4.52 -5.77 5.38
C ILE A 251 -4.87 -6.37 4.02
N THR A 252 -6.04 -6.03 3.51
CA THR A 252 -6.44 -6.33 2.13
C THR A 252 -6.27 -5.09 1.27
N ILE A 253 -5.54 -5.22 0.16
CA ILE A 253 -5.41 -4.20 -0.88
C ILE A 253 -5.92 -4.81 -2.18
N ASP A 254 -7.01 -4.26 -2.71
CA ASP A 254 -7.62 -4.71 -3.96
C ASP A 254 -7.64 -3.56 -4.98
N ASN A 255 -6.84 -3.71 -6.04
CA ASN A 255 -6.80 -2.74 -7.13
C ASN A 255 -7.49 -3.28 -8.38
N ARG A 256 -8.58 -2.62 -8.76
CA ARG A 256 -9.29 -2.83 -10.03
C ARG A 256 -9.17 -1.62 -10.96
N GLY A 257 -8.75 -0.48 -10.43
CA GLY A 257 -8.50 0.78 -11.13
C GLY A 257 -7.03 1.00 -11.47
N THR A 258 -6.55 2.20 -11.23
CA THR A 258 -5.16 2.57 -11.51
C THR A 258 -4.47 3.07 -10.23
N ILE A 259 -3.30 2.51 -9.93
CA ILE A 259 -2.42 3.03 -8.89
C ILE A 259 -1.07 3.36 -9.53
N THR A 260 -0.64 4.62 -9.41
CA THR A 260 0.63 5.08 -9.97
C THR A 260 1.47 5.79 -8.93
N SER A 261 2.77 5.66 -9.05
CA SER A 261 3.70 6.41 -8.21
C SER A 261 5.03 6.62 -8.91
N ASP A 262 5.83 7.52 -8.34
CA ASP A 262 7.18 7.74 -8.80
C ASP A 262 8.18 6.69 -8.26
N ARG A 263 7.86 5.99 -7.18
CA ARG A 263 8.73 4.95 -6.60
C ARG A 263 7.97 3.62 -6.46
N ASN A 264 8.03 3.01 -5.26
CA ASN A 264 7.23 1.82 -4.98
C ASN A 264 5.75 2.21 -4.96
N THR A 265 4.96 1.60 -5.81
CA THR A 265 3.54 1.92 -5.87
C THR A 265 2.80 1.32 -4.69
N ILE A 266 3.15 0.11 -4.30
CA ILE A 266 2.69 -0.51 -3.05
C ILE A 266 3.92 -0.92 -2.27
N TYR A 267 4.07 -0.39 -1.07
CA TYR A 267 5.14 -0.75 -0.16
C TYR A 267 4.58 -1.26 1.16
N CYS A 268 4.78 -2.54 1.39
CA CYS A 268 4.47 -3.20 2.65
C CYS A 268 5.78 -3.38 3.43
N ARG A 269 5.95 -2.57 4.47
CA ARG A 269 7.11 -2.60 5.35
C ARG A 269 6.74 -3.20 6.70
N GLU A 270 7.36 -4.31 7.07
CA GLU A 270 7.10 -4.99 8.34
C GLU A 270 5.60 -5.34 8.55
N CYS A 271 4.89 -5.64 7.47
CA CYS A 271 3.50 -6.08 7.54
C CYS A 271 3.40 -7.59 7.75
N SER A 272 2.24 -8.05 8.21
CA SER A 272 1.91 -9.47 8.32
C SER A 272 0.54 -9.79 7.70
N GLY A 273 0.40 -10.95 7.09
CA GLY A 273 -0.88 -11.43 6.56
C GLY A 273 -1.52 -10.51 5.51
N VAL A 274 -0.72 -9.89 4.61
CA VAL A 274 -1.27 -9.01 3.58
C VAL A 274 -1.81 -9.82 2.42
N THR A 275 -3.04 -9.52 2.03
CA THR A 275 -3.67 -9.99 0.79
C THR A 275 -3.70 -8.86 -0.21
N PHE A 276 -2.99 -9.04 -1.32
CA PHE A 276 -2.94 -8.09 -2.40
C PHE A 276 -3.53 -8.68 -3.68
N THR A 277 -4.55 -8.03 -4.23
CA THR A 277 -5.20 -8.42 -5.49
C THR A 277 -5.12 -7.29 -6.49
N ASN A 278 -4.75 -7.59 -7.73
CA ASN A 278 -4.72 -6.65 -8.84
C ASN A 278 -5.43 -7.21 -10.07
N SER A 279 -6.52 -6.55 -10.48
CA SER A 279 -7.15 -6.76 -11.79
C SER A 279 -7.06 -5.53 -12.69
N GLY A 280 -6.58 -4.40 -12.14
CA GLY A 280 -6.36 -3.15 -12.85
C GLY A 280 -4.89 -2.94 -13.26
N THR A 281 -4.41 -1.71 -13.13
CA THR A 281 -3.04 -1.33 -13.45
C THR A 281 -2.33 -0.77 -12.23
N ILE A 282 -1.13 -1.28 -11.98
CA ILE A 282 -0.21 -0.74 -10.98
C ILE A 282 1.11 -0.46 -11.67
N SER A 283 1.57 0.78 -11.58
CA SER A 283 2.80 1.17 -12.25
C SER A 283 3.66 2.13 -11.43
N SER A 284 4.97 1.97 -11.54
CA SER A 284 5.94 2.96 -11.09
C SER A 284 6.65 3.60 -12.29
N THR A 285 6.84 4.92 -12.22
CA THR A 285 7.41 5.72 -13.31
C THR A 285 8.87 6.11 -13.12
N ASN A 286 9.41 5.90 -11.92
CA ASN A 286 10.77 6.29 -11.58
C ASN A 286 11.81 5.47 -12.36
N THR A 287 12.79 6.17 -12.88
CA THR A 287 13.98 5.60 -13.54
C THR A 287 15.21 5.55 -12.62
N GLY A 288 15.05 5.81 -11.33
CA GLY A 288 16.13 5.80 -10.33
C GLY A 288 16.31 4.43 -9.64
N THR A 289 17.44 4.25 -8.97
CA THR A 289 17.85 2.98 -8.35
C THR A 289 16.96 2.52 -7.18
N ASN A 290 16.75 1.21 -7.05
CA ASN A 290 16.16 0.49 -5.89
C ASN A 290 14.68 0.72 -5.61
N THR A 291 13.86 0.72 -6.63
CA THR A 291 12.42 0.85 -6.46
C THR A 291 11.71 -0.29 -7.16
N GLY A 292 10.96 -1.11 -6.40
CA GLY A 292 10.02 -2.07 -6.97
C GLY A 292 8.63 -1.47 -7.05
N THR A 293 7.79 -1.90 -7.97
CA THR A 293 6.40 -1.40 -8.03
C THR A 293 5.61 -1.94 -6.85
N VAL A 294 5.66 -3.24 -6.59
CA VAL A 294 5.14 -3.87 -5.38
C VAL A 294 6.32 -4.37 -4.56
N LEU A 295 6.52 -3.82 -3.37
CA LEU A 295 7.59 -4.22 -2.46
C LEU A 295 7.00 -4.76 -1.16
N ILE A 296 7.29 -6.02 -0.87
CA ILE A 296 7.10 -6.63 0.45
C ILE A 296 8.47 -6.76 1.09
N ASP A 297 8.71 -5.96 2.12
CA ASP A 297 9.98 -5.93 2.86
C ASP A 297 9.72 -6.13 4.34
N ARG A 298 10.24 -7.22 4.88
CA ARG A 298 10.12 -7.52 6.29
C ARG A 298 11.47 -7.58 6.96
N GLN A 299 11.63 -6.82 8.03
CA GLN A 299 12.77 -6.88 8.93
C GLN A 299 12.35 -7.63 10.20
N GLY A 300 12.38 -8.96 10.20
CA GLY A 300 12.07 -9.76 11.39
C GLY A 300 11.47 -11.13 11.06
N ASP A 301 11.58 -12.03 12.04
CA ASP A 301 11.06 -13.38 11.97
C ASP A 301 9.56 -13.41 12.27
N SER A 302 8.73 -13.25 11.26
CA SER A 302 7.30 -13.50 11.42
C SER A 302 6.85 -14.55 10.43
N ASP A 303 6.06 -15.48 10.93
CA ASP A 303 5.54 -16.63 10.21
C ASP A 303 4.28 -16.32 9.38
N ASP A 304 3.90 -15.04 9.26
CA ASP A 304 2.67 -14.66 8.54
C ASP A 304 2.88 -14.65 7.02
N ALA A 305 2.07 -15.42 6.34
CA ALA A 305 2.11 -15.54 4.89
C ALA A 305 1.46 -14.31 4.21
N HIS A 306 1.96 -13.97 3.02
CA HIS A 306 1.36 -12.97 2.14
C HIS A 306 0.80 -13.63 0.88
N THR A 307 -0.22 -13.02 0.31
CA THR A 307 -0.78 -13.47 -0.97
C THR A 307 -0.81 -12.30 -1.95
N ILE A 308 -0.28 -12.51 -3.15
CA ILE A 308 -0.32 -11.58 -4.27
C ILE A 308 -1.03 -12.26 -5.42
N THR A 309 -2.19 -11.77 -5.82
CA THR A 309 -2.93 -12.26 -6.98
C THR A 309 -2.97 -11.19 -8.07
N ASN A 310 -2.43 -11.48 -9.24
CA ASN A 310 -2.43 -10.55 -10.36
C ASN A 310 -3.15 -11.14 -11.59
N SER A 311 -4.25 -10.52 -11.97
CA SER A 311 -4.93 -10.76 -13.25
C SER A 311 -4.86 -9.56 -14.20
N GLY A 312 -4.39 -8.40 -13.71
CA GLY A 312 -4.19 -7.16 -14.45
C GLY A 312 -2.72 -6.95 -14.85
N THR A 313 -2.25 -5.73 -14.72
CA THR A 313 -0.88 -5.34 -15.06
C THR A 313 -0.15 -4.78 -13.84
N ILE A 314 1.05 -5.29 -13.56
CA ILE A 314 2.01 -4.71 -12.63
C ILE A 314 3.24 -4.36 -13.44
N GLU A 315 3.57 -3.06 -13.54
CA GLU A 315 4.66 -2.58 -14.38
C GLU A 315 5.62 -1.68 -13.61
N SER A 316 6.91 -1.90 -13.82
CA SER A 316 7.96 -1.05 -13.28
C SER A 316 8.80 -0.45 -14.41
N ALA A 317 8.92 0.87 -14.43
CA ALA A 317 9.84 1.54 -15.36
C ALA A 317 11.31 1.28 -15.01
N PHE A 318 11.59 1.03 -13.71
CA PHE A 318 12.91 0.69 -13.21
C PHE A 318 12.82 -0.05 -11.87
N GLY A 319 13.67 -1.03 -11.63
CA GLY A 319 13.59 -1.91 -10.47
C GLY A 319 12.61 -3.07 -10.68
N ALA A 320 12.40 -3.92 -9.70
CA ALA A 320 11.52 -5.08 -9.85
C ALA A 320 10.04 -4.65 -9.94
N ALA A 321 9.25 -5.30 -10.79
CA ALA A 321 7.80 -5.10 -10.76
C ALA A 321 7.22 -5.64 -9.44
N ILE A 322 7.67 -6.82 -9.01
CA ILE A 322 7.41 -7.35 -7.66
C ILE A 322 8.75 -7.66 -6.99
N GLN A 323 8.95 -7.10 -5.81
CA GLN A 323 10.12 -7.39 -4.96
C GLN A 323 9.67 -8.00 -3.65
N ILE A 324 10.10 -9.23 -3.37
CA ILE A 324 9.95 -9.88 -2.07
C ILE A 324 11.31 -9.87 -1.39
N ALA A 325 11.43 -9.19 -0.26
CA ALA A 325 12.68 -9.06 0.47
C ALA A 325 12.52 -9.50 1.92
N ARG A 326 13.43 -10.35 2.40
CA ARG A 326 13.53 -10.75 3.81
C ARG A 326 12.23 -11.32 4.40
N ASN A 327 11.48 -12.09 3.63
CA ASN A 327 10.23 -12.71 4.08
C ASN A 327 10.49 -14.18 4.45
N THR A 328 10.21 -14.56 5.67
CA THR A 328 10.37 -15.92 6.19
C THR A 328 9.05 -16.67 6.39
N GLY A 329 7.93 -15.94 6.50
CA GLY A 329 6.60 -16.52 6.73
C GLY A 329 5.92 -17.10 5.51
N GLY A 330 6.52 -16.90 4.35
CA GLY A 330 6.00 -17.37 3.08
C GLY A 330 5.22 -16.31 2.31
N THR A 331 5.26 -16.44 1.00
CA THR A 331 4.48 -15.60 0.08
C THR A 331 4.00 -16.46 -1.07
N THR A 332 2.75 -16.28 -1.46
CA THR A 332 2.22 -16.85 -2.70
C THR A 332 1.99 -15.76 -3.72
N ILE A 333 2.50 -15.94 -4.93
CA ILE A 333 2.25 -15.07 -6.08
C ILE A 333 1.51 -15.88 -7.13
N ASP A 334 0.25 -15.52 -7.37
CA ASP A 334 -0.60 -16.10 -8.43
C ASP A 334 -0.75 -15.10 -9.57
N ASN A 335 -0.14 -15.36 -10.72
CA ASN A 335 -0.18 -14.48 -11.88
C ASN A 335 -0.94 -15.11 -13.05
N THR A 336 -2.05 -14.51 -13.44
CA THR A 336 -2.75 -14.78 -14.71
C THR A 336 -2.68 -13.59 -15.68
N GLY A 337 -2.21 -12.44 -15.22
CA GLY A 337 -2.05 -11.20 -15.97
C GLY A 337 -0.61 -10.97 -16.46
N THR A 338 -0.17 -9.73 -16.39
CA THR A 338 1.17 -9.30 -16.82
C THR A 338 1.95 -8.70 -15.66
N ILE A 339 3.15 -9.21 -15.44
CA ILE A 339 4.16 -8.62 -14.56
C ILE A 339 5.35 -8.24 -15.42
N LYS A 340 5.66 -6.93 -15.50
CA LYS A 340 6.65 -6.41 -16.44
C LYS A 340 7.58 -5.41 -15.78
N SER A 341 8.85 -5.45 -16.15
CA SER A 341 9.84 -4.48 -15.68
C SER A 341 10.90 -4.22 -16.75
N SER A 342 11.58 -3.08 -16.68
CA SER A 342 12.81 -2.84 -17.43
C SER A 342 14.04 -3.50 -16.80
N THR A 343 13.94 -4.02 -15.57
CA THR A 343 14.98 -4.80 -14.90
C THR A 343 14.43 -6.19 -14.55
N ALA A 344 14.42 -6.61 -13.29
CA ALA A 344 13.79 -7.85 -12.90
C ALA A 344 12.25 -7.73 -12.89
N ALA A 345 11.52 -8.63 -13.51
CA ALA A 345 10.07 -8.60 -13.36
C ALA A 345 9.66 -9.06 -11.94
N ILE A 346 10.26 -10.13 -11.43
CA ILE A 346 10.13 -10.54 -10.03
C ILE A 346 11.52 -10.69 -9.43
N GLY A 347 11.76 -10.03 -8.30
CA GLY A 347 12.95 -10.21 -7.47
C GLY A 347 12.58 -10.87 -6.13
N ALA A 348 13.20 -11.99 -5.81
CA ALA A 348 13.01 -12.70 -4.53
C ALA A 348 14.34 -12.82 -3.80
N GLY A 349 14.55 -11.96 -2.80
CA GLY A 349 15.76 -11.92 -2.01
C GLY A 349 15.54 -12.36 -0.57
N ARG A 350 16.32 -13.32 -0.05
CA ARG A 350 16.21 -13.86 1.33
C ARG A 350 14.80 -14.32 1.67
N THR A 351 14.17 -15.02 0.76
CA THR A 351 12.76 -15.41 0.89
C THR A 351 12.70 -16.89 1.23
N LYS A 352 11.90 -17.24 2.23
CA LYS A 352 11.58 -18.62 2.55
C LYS A 352 10.12 -18.91 2.23
N ASN A 353 9.84 -20.17 1.88
CA ASN A 353 8.46 -20.62 1.61
C ASN A 353 7.72 -19.80 0.54
N LEU A 354 8.42 -19.35 -0.50
CA LEU A 354 7.82 -18.63 -1.62
C LEU A 354 7.23 -19.60 -2.64
N THR A 355 5.98 -19.36 -3.04
CA THR A 355 5.36 -20.06 -4.17
C THR A 355 5.00 -19.06 -5.25
N ILE A 356 5.43 -19.29 -6.49
CA ILE A 356 5.06 -18.50 -7.65
C ILE A 356 4.30 -19.41 -8.63
N ASN A 357 3.04 -19.11 -8.89
CA ASN A 357 2.21 -19.77 -9.88
C ASN A 357 1.99 -18.80 -11.06
N ASN A 358 2.62 -19.07 -12.19
CA ASN A 358 2.50 -18.23 -13.38
C ASN A 358 1.67 -18.91 -14.46
N HIS A 359 0.50 -18.39 -14.73
CA HIS A 359 -0.36 -18.72 -15.88
C HIS A 359 -0.39 -17.58 -16.92
N GLY A 360 0.17 -16.41 -16.60
CA GLY A 360 0.21 -15.22 -17.43
C GLY A 360 1.60 -14.97 -18.01
N THR A 361 1.99 -13.70 -18.02
CA THR A 361 3.29 -13.26 -18.53
C THR A 361 4.09 -12.59 -17.44
N ILE A 362 5.35 -13.02 -17.29
CA ILE A 362 6.36 -12.38 -16.45
C ILE A 362 7.51 -12.00 -17.38
N THR A 363 7.80 -10.71 -17.56
CA THR A 363 8.79 -10.28 -18.56
C THR A 363 9.69 -9.15 -18.08
N SER A 364 10.98 -9.30 -18.33
CA SER A 364 11.95 -8.20 -18.32
C SER A 364 12.14 -7.65 -19.73
N THR A 365 12.22 -6.33 -19.86
CA THR A 365 12.50 -5.64 -21.12
C THR A 365 13.88 -5.00 -21.19
N GLY A 366 14.71 -5.20 -20.15
CA GLY A 366 16.09 -4.72 -20.12
C GLY A 366 17.03 -5.53 -21.02
N GLU A 367 18.19 -4.98 -21.32
CA GLU A 367 19.09 -5.50 -22.36
C GLU A 367 20.40 -6.12 -21.84
N ASN A 368 20.69 -6.08 -20.53
CA ASN A 368 21.95 -6.54 -19.97
C ASN A 368 21.76 -7.75 -19.05
N ASP A 369 22.83 -8.55 -18.86
CA ASP A 369 22.88 -9.66 -17.91
C ASP A 369 22.87 -9.22 -16.44
N THR A 370 23.25 -7.96 -16.18
CA THR A 370 23.36 -7.39 -14.84
C THR A 370 22.03 -6.82 -14.32
N GLY A 371 21.23 -7.66 -13.69
CA GLY A 371 19.99 -7.25 -13.04
C GLY A 371 18.76 -7.26 -13.95
N HIS A 372 18.88 -7.77 -15.17
CA HIS A 372 17.76 -7.91 -16.10
C HIS A 372 17.40 -9.39 -16.27
N PHE A 373 16.33 -9.79 -15.65
CA PHE A 373 15.83 -11.16 -15.71
C PHE A 373 14.32 -11.21 -15.50
N GLY A 374 13.69 -12.24 -16.04
CA GLY A 374 12.27 -12.47 -15.81
C GLY A 374 12.01 -12.68 -14.32
N ILE A 375 12.69 -13.65 -13.70
CA ILE A 375 12.64 -13.90 -12.26
C ILE A 375 14.06 -14.03 -11.72
N GLY A 376 14.38 -13.29 -10.65
CA GLY A 376 15.62 -13.41 -9.92
C GLY A 376 15.43 -13.99 -8.52
N PHE A 377 16.08 -15.12 -8.25
CA PHE A 377 16.21 -15.69 -6.92
C PHE A 377 17.61 -15.37 -6.42
N GLY A 378 17.73 -14.54 -5.42
CA GLY A 378 19.04 -14.14 -4.92
C GLY A 378 18.94 -13.18 -3.77
N ASN A 379 20.08 -12.67 -3.35
CA ASN A 379 20.15 -11.79 -2.22
C ASN A 379 20.71 -10.42 -2.61
N ASP A 380 20.02 -9.38 -2.21
CA ASP A 380 20.38 -7.98 -2.44
C ASP A 380 21.37 -7.41 -1.41
N SER A 381 21.82 -8.20 -0.43
CA SER A 381 22.64 -7.67 0.65
C SER A 381 23.69 -8.63 1.21
N THR A 382 24.61 -8.05 1.97
CA THR A 382 25.78 -8.70 2.58
C THR A 382 25.49 -9.64 3.75
N SER A 383 24.23 -9.90 4.13
CA SER A 383 23.90 -10.78 5.25
C SER A 383 23.79 -12.26 4.85
N VAL A 384 23.90 -13.14 5.82
CA VAL A 384 24.25 -14.56 5.70
C VAL A 384 23.05 -15.50 5.41
N GLU A 385 21.81 -14.99 5.30
CA GLU A 385 20.65 -15.86 5.16
C GLU A 385 20.36 -16.20 3.69
N ALA A 386 20.23 -17.49 3.41
CA ALA A 386 19.85 -18.02 2.10
C ALA A 386 18.33 -17.92 1.86
N GLY A 387 17.92 -17.86 0.61
CA GLY A 387 16.56 -18.22 0.23
C GLY A 387 16.35 -19.72 0.39
N GLU A 388 15.19 -20.16 0.85
CA GLU A 388 14.94 -21.54 1.20
C GLU A 388 13.49 -21.95 0.86
N ASN A 389 13.32 -23.17 0.39
CA ASN A 389 12.01 -23.77 0.17
C ASN A 389 11.12 -22.96 -0.78
N VAL A 390 11.59 -22.78 -2.02
CA VAL A 390 10.88 -21.99 -3.03
C VAL A 390 10.35 -22.89 -4.15
N VAL A 391 9.12 -22.63 -4.57
CA VAL A 391 8.46 -23.35 -5.65
C VAL A 391 8.04 -22.38 -6.74
N LEU A 392 8.48 -22.59 -7.96
CA LEU A 392 8.03 -21.91 -9.15
C LEU A 392 7.25 -22.90 -10.03
N ASN A 393 5.97 -22.64 -10.24
CA ASN A 393 5.11 -23.35 -11.17
C ASN A 393 4.84 -22.46 -12.39
N ASN A 394 5.46 -22.72 -13.51
CA ASN A 394 5.25 -21.96 -14.74
C ASN A 394 4.37 -22.73 -15.72
N PHE A 395 3.19 -22.20 -16.00
CA PHE A 395 2.26 -22.65 -17.04
C PHE A 395 2.13 -21.61 -18.16
N GLY A 396 2.61 -20.39 -17.93
CA GLY A 396 2.58 -19.26 -18.86
C GLY A 396 3.94 -18.95 -19.47
N THR A 397 4.27 -17.68 -19.57
CA THR A 397 5.55 -17.21 -20.13
C THR A 397 6.37 -16.47 -19.10
N ILE A 398 7.64 -16.84 -18.99
CA ILE A 398 8.67 -16.07 -18.28
C ILE A 398 9.72 -15.70 -19.32
N SER A 399 10.04 -14.41 -19.46
CA SER A 399 10.94 -13.97 -20.52
C SER A 399 11.83 -12.79 -20.15
N ALA A 400 13.05 -12.81 -20.66
CA ALA A 400 13.99 -11.69 -20.67
C ALA A 400 14.88 -11.84 -21.92
N ILE A 401 14.31 -11.49 -23.08
CA ILE A 401 14.89 -11.85 -24.37
C ILE A 401 15.78 -10.76 -25.01
N ASN A 402 15.95 -9.61 -24.35
CA ASN A 402 16.75 -8.53 -24.89
C ASN A 402 18.21 -8.67 -24.44
N GLY A 403 19.13 -8.58 -25.39
CA GLY A 403 20.57 -8.67 -25.12
C GLY A 403 20.95 -9.99 -24.42
N ASP A 404 21.76 -9.89 -23.38
CA ASP A 404 22.28 -11.02 -22.58
C ASP A 404 21.42 -11.29 -21.32
N ALA A 405 20.16 -10.84 -21.29
CA ALA A 405 19.27 -11.01 -20.13
C ALA A 405 18.82 -12.47 -19.96
N ASP A 406 18.67 -12.91 -18.71
CA ASP A 406 18.32 -14.28 -18.36
C ASP A 406 16.81 -14.44 -18.07
N GLY A 407 16.22 -15.52 -18.49
CA GLY A 407 14.83 -15.86 -18.17
C GLY A 407 14.63 -16.02 -16.67
N ILE A 408 15.41 -16.89 -16.05
CA ILE A 408 15.49 -17.09 -14.58
C ILE A 408 16.95 -17.04 -14.15
N LYS A 409 17.22 -16.22 -13.16
CA LYS A 409 18.54 -16.14 -12.53
C LYS A 409 18.49 -16.61 -11.08
N ILE A 410 19.37 -17.54 -10.75
CA ILE A 410 19.47 -18.15 -9.41
C ILE A 410 20.84 -17.87 -8.83
N GLY A 411 20.86 -17.28 -7.63
CA GLY A 411 22.10 -16.85 -6.97
C GLY A 411 22.48 -15.43 -7.33
N ASP A 412 23.34 -14.84 -6.48
CA ASP A 412 23.68 -13.43 -6.57
C ASP A 412 25.03 -13.21 -7.26
N TYR A 413 25.21 -11.97 -7.73
CA TYR A 413 26.47 -11.33 -8.09
C TYR A 413 27.52 -11.35 -6.97
N HIS A 414 27.12 -11.49 -5.71
CA HIS A 414 28.01 -11.47 -4.55
C HIS A 414 28.36 -12.90 -4.13
N ALA A 415 29.56 -13.27 -4.34
CA ALA A 415 30.19 -14.60 -4.38
C ALA A 415 30.02 -15.57 -3.18
N ASN A 416 29.07 -15.41 -2.28
CA ASN A 416 29.00 -16.28 -1.09
C ASN A 416 27.57 -16.57 -0.58
N LYS A 417 26.53 -16.56 -1.42
CA LYS A 417 25.17 -16.66 -0.91
C LYS A 417 24.36 -17.71 -1.65
N ASN A 418 23.87 -18.63 -0.87
CA ASN A 418 23.19 -19.83 -1.31
C ASN A 418 21.69 -19.58 -1.48
N PHE A 419 21.12 -20.27 -2.42
CA PHE A 419 19.69 -20.50 -2.50
C PHE A 419 19.51 -22.02 -2.34
N ASP A 420 18.74 -22.42 -1.33
CA ASP A 420 18.55 -23.83 -1.01
C ASP A 420 17.10 -24.26 -1.28
N ASP A 421 16.92 -25.49 -1.76
CA ASP A 421 15.61 -26.10 -2.01
C ASP A 421 14.69 -25.28 -2.92
N LEU A 422 15.15 -25.01 -4.14
CA LEU A 422 14.35 -24.39 -5.21
C LEU A 422 13.81 -25.47 -6.16
N THR A 423 12.49 -25.51 -6.32
CA THR A 423 11.83 -26.36 -7.31
C THR A 423 11.26 -25.51 -8.45
N ILE A 424 11.64 -25.79 -9.68
CA ILE A 424 11.10 -25.18 -10.90
C ILE A 424 10.29 -26.22 -11.68
N ASN A 425 8.97 -26.10 -11.67
CA ASN A 425 8.06 -26.87 -12.49
C ASN A 425 7.69 -26.06 -13.73
N ASN A 426 8.14 -26.48 -14.91
CA ASN A 426 7.85 -25.78 -16.16
C ASN A 426 6.96 -26.60 -17.09
N SER A 427 5.76 -26.11 -17.35
CA SER A 427 4.85 -26.58 -18.41
C SER A 427 4.56 -25.48 -19.45
N GLY A 428 5.11 -24.28 -19.26
CA GLY A 428 5.00 -23.12 -20.14
C GLY A 428 6.32 -22.83 -20.86
N THR A 429 6.59 -21.57 -21.09
CA THR A 429 7.81 -21.11 -21.76
C THR A 429 8.69 -20.31 -20.83
N ILE A 430 9.99 -20.61 -20.78
CA ILE A 430 11.02 -19.81 -20.13
C ILE A 430 12.01 -19.41 -21.21
N SER A 431 12.23 -18.09 -21.40
CA SER A 431 13.07 -17.54 -22.46
C SER A 431 14.07 -16.52 -21.90
N GLY A 432 15.32 -16.64 -22.28
CA GLY A 432 16.35 -15.64 -22.05
C GLY A 432 17.00 -15.22 -23.37
N GLY A 433 17.67 -14.08 -23.39
CA GLY A 433 18.52 -13.66 -24.50
C GLY A 433 19.76 -14.52 -24.58
N ASP A 434 20.38 -14.81 -23.46
CA ASP A 434 21.50 -15.75 -23.31
C ASP A 434 20.99 -17.06 -22.65
N ASN A 435 20.58 -17.02 -21.41
CA ASN A 435 20.13 -18.21 -20.71
C ASN A 435 18.62 -18.18 -20.41
N SER A 436 17.95 -19.29 -20.66
CA SER A 436 16.60 -19.49 -20.13
C SER A 436 16.62 -19.67 -18.60
N ILE A 437 17.61 -20.38 -18.09
CA ILE A 437 17.90 -20.51 -16.65
C ILE A 437 19.40 -20.40 -16.46
N VAL A 438 19.85 -19.52 -15.58
CA VAL A 438 21.24 -19.45 -15.14
C VAL A 438 21.36 -19.58 -13.62
N MET A 439 22.31 -20.41 -13.20
CA MET A 439 22.68 -20.51 -11.80
C MET A 439 24.12 -20.00 -11.63
N ALA A 440 24.23 -18.79 -11.12
CA ALA A 440 25.50 -18.04 -11.10
C ALA A 440 26.45 -18.47 -9.95
N ASN A 441 25.98 -19.24 -8.96
CA ASN A 441 26.77 -19.56 -7.75
C ASN A 441 26.85 -21.07 -7.48
N SER A 442 28.07 -21.56 -7.30
CA SER A 442 28.37 -22.98 -6.99
C SER A 442 27.94 -23.47 -5.58
N ASN A 443 27.55 -22.55 -4.69
CA ASN A 443 27.17 -22.90 -3.32
C ASN A 443 25.66 -23.15 -3.17
N ASN A 444 24.87 -23.01 -4.22
CA ASN A 444 23.44 -23.36 -4.20
C ASN A 444 23.26 -24.85 -4.04
N THR A 445 22.27 -25.29 -3.26
CA THR A 445 21.97 -26.70 -3.02
C THR A 445 20.51 -27.01 -3.22
N GLY A 446 20.17 -28.25 -3.55
CA GLY A 446 18.80 -28.72 -3.59
C GLY A 446 17.96 -28.14 -4.76
N LEU A 447 18.58 -27.82 -5.90
CA LEU A 447 17.81 -27.39 -7.08
C LEU A 447 17.11 -28.59 -7.74
N GLU A 448 15.80 -28.46 -7.92
CA GLU A 448 15.00 -29.40 -8.70
C GLU A 448 14.36 -28.68 -9.91
N ILE A 449 14.65 -29.14 -11.12
CA ILE A 449 14.02 -28.67 -12.35
C ILE A 449 13.19 -29.81 -12.92
N VAL A 450 11.88 -29.60 -13.05
CA VAL A 450 10.96 -30.57 -13.60
C VAL A 450 10.23 -29.93 -14.79
N THR A 451 10.47 -30.50 -15.97
CA THR A 451 9.73 -30.12 -17.17
C THR A 451 8.53 -31.06 -17.33
N LYS A 452 7.36 -30.50 -17.54
CA LYS A 452 6.11 -31.23 -17.68
C LYS A 452 5.38 -30.83 -18.96
N GLY A 453 4.86 -31.80 -19.68
CA GLY A 453 4.03 -31.55 -20.88
C GLY A 453 4.79 -30.78 -21.97
N GLU A 454 4.29 -29.60 -22.35
CA GLU A 454 4.84 -28.80 -23.45
C GLU A 454 5.85 -27.74 -22.99
N GLY A 455 6.45 -27.90 -21.81
CA GLY A 455 7.41 -26.96 -21.26
C GLY A 455 8.58 -26.70 -22.19
N THR A 456 8.86 -25.44 -22.50
CA THR A 456 9.93 -25.04 -23.43
C THR A 456 10.91 -24.10 -22.77
N TYR A 457 12.17 -24.20 -23.24
CA TYR A 457 13.25 -23.31 -22.85
C TYR A 457 13.87 -22.69 -24.09
N ASN A 458 13.90 -21.37 -24.18
CA ASN A 458 14.55 -20.64 -25.26
C ASN A 458 15.79 -19.92 -24.70
N GLY A 459 16.95 -20.38 -25.03
CA GLY A 459 18.24 -20.01 -24.44
C GLY A 459 18.88 -21.20 -23.72
N GLU A 460 20.10 -21.04 -23.25
CA GLU A 460 20.82 -22.10 -22.58
C GLU A 460 20.26 -22.37 -21.18
N ILE A 461 20.52 -23.54 -20.62
CA ILE A 461 20.35 -23.85 -19.20
C ILE A 461 21.73 -24.04 -18.61
N GLU A 462 22.19 -23.10 -17.81
CA GLU A 462 23.50 -23.12 -17.18
C GLU A 462 23.35 -23.45 -15.68
N LEU A 463 23.90 -24.58 -15.25
CA LEU A 463 23.76 -25.06 -13.89
C LEU A 463 25.10 -25.14 -13.18
N ASN A 464 25.23 -24.41 -12.08
CA ASN A 464 26.39 -24.44 -11.21
C ASN A 464 25.96 -24.72 -9.74
N SER A 465 25.50 -25.94 -9.46
CA SER A 465 24.94 -26.33 -8.18
C SER A 465 25.37 -27.71 -7.76
N THR A 466 25.37 -27.96 -6.47
CA THR A 466 25.49 -29.29 -5.88
C THR A 466 24.11 -29.86 -5.56
N ASN A 467 23.95 -31.19 -5.59
CA ASN A 467 22.66 -31.87 -5.31
C ASN A 467 21.53 -31.41 -6.21
N THR A 468 21.77 -31.25 -7.51
CA THR A 468 20.76 -30.86 -8.48
C THR A 468 20.07 -32.08 -9.07
N THR A 469 18.73 -32.05 -9.10
CA THR A 469 17.91 -33.01 -9.81
C THR A 469 17.25 -32.31 -11.01
N MET A 470 17.43 -32.88 -12.19
CA MET A 470 16.78 -32.40 -13.39
C MET A 470 15.98 -33.53 -14.03
N THR A 471 14.66 -33.33 -14.13
CA THR A 471 13.75 -34.27 -14.80
C THR A 471 13.26 -33.61 -16.08
N LEU A 472 13.64 -34.19 -17.22
CA LEU A 472 13.27 -33.71 -18.54
C LEU A 472 12.14 -34.57 -19.09
N ASP A 473 11.06 -33.98 -19.51
CA ASP A 473 9.98 -34.62 -20.25
C ASP A 473 10.28 -34.56 -21.77
N CYS A 474 9.63 -35.38 -22.53
CA CYS A 474 9.83 -35.54 -23.97
C CYS A 474 9.51 -34.31 -24.84
N SER A 475 8.94 -33.27 -24.27
CA SER A 475 8.69 -31.99 -24.97
C SER A 475 9.92 -31.13 -25.16
N ILE A 476 11.03 -31.39 -24.45
CA ILE A 476 12.25 -30.61 -24.61
C ILE A 476 12.86 -30.86 -25.97
N SER A 477 13.19 -29.79 -26.67
CA SER A 477 13.94 -29.86 -27.92
C SER A 477 15.24 -30.63 -27.72
N LYS A 478 15.51 -31.59 -28.61
CA LYS A 478 16.79 -32.31 -28.61
C LYS A 478 17.99 -31.37 -28.86
N ASP A 479 17.75 -30.15 -29.33
CA ASP A 479 18.75 -29.12 -29.57
C ASP A 479 18.95 -28.20 -28.35
N GLN A 480 18.22 -28.46 -27.23
CA GLN A 480 18.39 -27.69 -26.00
C GLN A 480 19.79 -27.88 -25.44
N LYS A 481 20.53 -26.78 -25.35
CA LYS A 481 21.85 -26.78 -24.74
C LYS A 481 21.72 -26.72 -23.21
N ILE A 482 22.33 -27.67 -22.52
CA ILE A 482 22.44 -27.73 -21.06
C ILE A 482 23.91 -27.76 -20.69
N GLU A 483 24.38 -26.72 -20.02
CA GLU A 483 25.74 -26.61 -19.54
C GLU A 483 25.81 -26.84 -18.02
N ILE A 484 26.65 -27.78 -17.58
CA ILE A 484 26.72 -28.18 -16.20
C ILE A 484 28.16 -28.00 -15.71
N HIS A 485 28.38 -26.99 -14.88
CA HIS A 485 29.71 -26.67 -14.34
C HIS A 485 30.04 -27.47 -13.11
N ASN A 486 29.09 -27.78 -12.23
CA ASN A 486 29.28 -28.57 -11.03
C ASN A 486 28.44 -29.85 -11.09
N LYS A 487 29.11 -31.00 -11.10
CA LYS A 487 28.46 -32.32 -11.25
C LYS A 487 28.33 -33.08 -9.93
N THR A 488 28.59 -32.44 -8.80
CA THR A 488 28.54 -33.13 -7.50
C THR A 488 27.09 -33.47 -7.16
N ASN A 489 26.81 -34.79 -7.07
CA ASN A 489 25.49 -35.35 -6.78
C ASN A 489 24.40 -34.88 -7.74
N MET A 490 24.72 -34.68 -9.00
CA MET A 490 23.71 -34.33 -10.01
C MET A 490 23.02 -35.59 -10.54
N VAL A 491 21.68 -35.53 -10.61
CA VAL A 491 20.83 -36.56 -11.20
C VAL A 491 20.07 -35.94 -12.37
N VAL A 492 20.29 -36.46 -13.57
CA VAL A 492 19.48 -36.11 -14.74
C VAL A 492 18.62 -37.32 -15.12
N THR A 493 17.33 -37.16 -14.99
CA THR A 493 16.36 -38.17 -15.43
C THR A 493 15.70 -37.68 -16.72
N ASN A 494 15.89 -38.42 -17.77
CA ASN A 494 15.27 -38.16 -19.05
C ASN A 494 14.11 -39.17 -19.22
N ASN A 495 12.87 -38.71 -19.09
CA ASN A 495 11.69 -39.50 -19.38
C ASN A 495 11.41 -39.43 -20.88
N LEU A 496 12.31 -39.97 -21.66
CA LEU A 496 12.11 -40.06 -23.13
C LEU A 496 10.78 -40.75 -23.41
N CYS A 497 9.91 -40.06 -24.11
CA CYS A 497 8.71 -40.63 -24.67
C CYS A 497 9.10 -41.76 -25.64
N GLY A 498 8.92 -42.95 -25.13
CA GLY A 498 9.17 -44.21 -25.77
C GLY A 498 9.56 -44.27 -27.23
N ASN A 499 10.53 -45.04 -27.45
CA ASN A 499 10.93 -45.63 -28.73
C ASN A 499 11.78 -44.78 -29.69
N ASP A 500 12.89 -45.26 -29.78
CA ASP A 500 13.92 -45.37 -30.80
C ASP A 500 15.04 -44.38 -30.75
#